data_7608bd4c96b2b6d4ae5e73db8cbd8597
#
_entry.id   7608bd4c96b2b6d4ae5e73db8cbd8597
#
_cell.length_a   1.000
_cell.length_b   1.000
_cell.length_c   1.000
_cell.angle_alpha   90.00
_cell.angle_beta   90.00
_cell.angle_gamma   90.00
#
_symmetry.space_group_name_H-M   'P 1'
#
loop_
_entity.id
_entity.type
_entity.pdbx_description
1 polymer ?
#
loop_
_entity_poly.entity_id
_entity_poly.type
_entity_poly.pdbx_seq_one_letter_code
_entity_poly.pdbx_strand_id
1 'polypeptide(L)'
;MNRKKAETKKSWQSARGDVVTGDMIRFTESVWGGSYRKPRHLGSRTIEAEVLNDSYGVDKQQHAFTLRVISSTGLLEVDAGKTIRRKGRNIYRGEPERLLWSDESKRELAAAEKHERGDTARAARDERRALEI
;
A
#
# COMPACT_ATOMS: atom_id res chain seq x y z
N MET A 1 -19.00 10.73 -26.69
CA MET A 1 -17.79 10.39 -25.95
C MET A 1 -18.03 9.51 -24.74
N ASN A 2 -18.70 8.47 -25.00
CA ASN A 2 -19.06 7.56 -23.93
C ASN A 2 -17.93 6.71 -23.41
N ARG A 3 -16.84 6.64 -24.18
CA ARG A 3 -15.72 5.85 -23.77
C ARG A 3 -15.13 6.28 -22.45
N LYS A 4 -15.10 7.60 -22.17
CA LYS A 4 -14.62 8.06 -20.88
C LYS A 4 -15.45 7.55 -19.74
N LYS A 5 -16.76 7.51 -19.92
CA LYS A 5 -17.64 6.99 -18.87
C LYS A 5 -17.38 5.52 -18.60
N ALA A 6 -17.18 4.75 -19.64
CA ALA A 6 -16.88 3.35 -19.48
C ALA A 6 -15.55 3.14 -18.77
N GLU A 7 -14.56 3.96 -19.09
CA GLU A 7 -13.24 3.86 -18.48
C GLU A 7 -13.21 4.32 -17.03
N THR A 8 -14.13 5.19 -16.62
CA THR A 8 -14.18 5.70 -15.26
C THR A 8 -14.90 4.76 -14.30
N LYS A 9 -15.63 3.79 -14.82
CA LYS A 9 -16.32 2.83 -13.97
C LYS A 9 -15.38 1.71 -13.59
N LYS A 10 -14.50 2.01 -12.67
CA LYS A 10 -13.58 1.01 -12.14
C LYS A 10 -14.28 0.19 -11.07
N SER A 11 -14.12 -1.12 -11.17
CA SER A 11 -14.67 -2.02 -10.17
C SER A 11 -13.66 -2.22 -9.05
N TRP A 12 -13.80 -1.42 -8.02
CA TRP A 12 -12.98 -1.56 -6.83
C TRP A 12 -13.51 -2.66 -5.93
N GLN A 13 -12.61 -3.46 -5.40
CA GLN A 13 -12.98 -4.48 -4.43
C GLN A 13 -11.95 -4.51 -3.31
N SER A 14 -12.36 -5.01 -2.15
CA SER A 14 -11.47 -5.07 -1.00
C SER A 14 -10.20 -5.85 -1.34
N ALA A 15 -9.05 -5.31 -0.94
CA ALA A 15 -7.78 -6.02 -1.08
C ALA A 15 -7.63 -7.13 -0.04
N ARG A 16 -8.56 -7.23 0.91
CA ARG A 16 -8.60 -8.26 1.95
C ARG A 16 -7.30 -8.39 2.71
N GLY A 17 -6.67 -7.25 2.98
CA GLY A 17 -5.41 -7.23 3.73
C GLY A 17 -4.21 -7.76 2.96
N ASP A 18 -4.31 -7.91 1.65
CA ASP A 18 -3.22 -8.43 0.84
C ASP A 18 -3.00 -7.56 -0.40
N VAL A 19 -2.17 -6.54 -0.24
CA VAL A 19 -1.75 -5.65 -1.32
C VAL A 19 -0.43 -6.20 -1.87
N VAL A 20 -0.34 -6.34 -3.18
CA VAL A 20 0.87 -6.88 -3.83
C VAL A 20 1.40 -5.93 -4.90
N THR A 21 2.70 -6.06 -5.19
CA THR A 21 3.34 -5.29 -6.26
C THR A 21 2.61 -5.54 -7.58
N GLY A 22 2.28 -4.46 -8.26
CA GLY A 22 1.50 -4.49 -9.49
C GLY A 22 0.03 -4.14 -9.29
N ASP A 23 -0.45 -4.13 -8.05
CA ASP A 23 -1.83 -3.74 -7.78
C ASP A 23 -2.04 -2.25 -8.05
N MET A 24 -3.24 -1.91 -8.52
CA MET A 24 -3.76 -0.56 -8.48
C MET A 24 -4.66 -0.50 -7.26
N ILE A 25 -4.32 0.34 -6.30
CA ILE A 25 -5.05 0.41 -5.03
C ILE A 25 -5.64 1.78 -4.77
N ARG A 26 -6.62 1.80 -3.90
CA ARG A 26 -7.24 3.00 -3.38
C ARG A 26 -7.37 2.83 -1.87
N PHE A 27 -6.86 3.79 -1.12
CA PHE A 27 -6.92 3.75 0.34
C PHE A 27 -7.05 5.15 0.91
N THR A 28 -7.53 5.23 2.15
CA THR A 28 -7.69 6.49 2.86
C THR A 28 -6.65 6.60 3.96
N GLU A 29 -6.06 7.79 4.11
CA GLU A 29 -5.11 8.04 5.18
C GLU A 29 -5.42 9.34 5.89
N SER A 30 -5.04 9.41 7.16
CA SER A 30 -5.19 10.62 7.96
C SER A 30 -4.17 11.67 7.56
N VAL A 31 -4.60 12.93 7.60
CA VAL A 31 -3.73 14.08 7.35
C VAL A 31 -3.49 14.78 8.68
N TRP A 32 -2.23 14.98 9.00
CA TRP A 32 -1.81 15.57 10.26
C TRP A 32 -1.14 16.91 10.03
N GLY A 33 -1.35 17.82 10.96
CA GLY A 33 -0.69 19.12 11.01
C GLY A 33 -0.17 19.37 12.40
N GLY A 34 0.10 20.64 12.70
CA GLY A 34 0.66 21.03 14.00
C GLY A 34 2.15 20.78 14.05
N SER A 35 2.68 20.58 15.25
CA SER A 35 4.10 20.31 15.45
C SER A 35 4.33 18.85 15.77
N TYR A 36 5.59 18.44 15.77
CA TYR A 36 5.95 17.07 16.13
C TYR A 36 5.49 16.74 17.57
N ARG A 37 5.57 17.71 18.48
CA ARG A 37 5.17 17.51 19.88
C ARG A 37 3.66 17.57 20.09
N LYS A 38 2.96 18.33 19.25
CA LYS A 38 1.51 18.48 19.33
C LYS A 38 0.91 18.25 17.97
N PRO A 39 0.89 16.99 17.51
CA PRO A 39 0.27 16.69 16.23
C PRO A 39 -1.24 16.91 16.32
N ARG A 40 -1.81 17.39 15.24
CA ARG A 40 -3.24 17.68 15.17
C ARG A 40 -3.84 16.99 13.95
N HIS A 41 -4.85 16.20 14.17
CA HIS A 41 -5.56 15.54 13.09
C HIS A 41 -6.39 16.57 12.32
N LEU A 42 -6.09 16.75 11.05
CA LEU A 42 -6.79 17.73 10.20
C LEU A 42 -7.94 17.13 9.43
N GLY A 43 -7.88 15.86 9.12
CA GLY A 43 -8.88 15.18 8.32
C GLY A 43 -8.25 14.01 7.59
N SER A 44 -8.75 13.73 6.40
CA SER A 44 -8.26 12.59 5.64
C SER A 44 -8.16 12.90 4.15
N ARG A 45 -7.48 12.03 3.44
CA ARG A 45 -7.44 12.05 1.98
C ARG A 45 -7.47 10.62 1.46
N THR A 46 -7.96 10.47 0.25
CA THR A 46 -7.99 9.19 -0.45
C THR A 46 -6.94 9.23 -1.55
N ILE A 47 -6.16 8.18 -1.65
CA ILE A 47 -5.11 8.05 -2.66
C ILE A 47 -5.38 6.84 -3.52
N GLU A 48 -5.31 7.04 -4.85
CA GLU A 48 -5.26 5.96 -5.82
C GLU A 48 -3.84 5.87 -6.33
N ALA A 49 -3.24 4.70 -6.28
CA ALA A 49 -1.83 4.54 -6.62
C ALA A 49 -1.53 3.15 -7.15
N GLU A 50 -0.47 3.08 -7.94
CA GLU A 50 0.08 1.81 -8.39
C GLU A 50 1.15 1.35 -7.41
N VAL A 51 1.09 0.09 -7.00
CA VAL A 51 2.11 -0.48 -6.11
C VAL A 51 3.33 -0.87 -6.93
N LEU A 52 4.40 -0.12 -6.79
CA LEU A 52 5.63 -0.35 -7.54
C LEU A 52 6.51 -1.42 -6.89
N ASN A 53 6.53 -1.47 -5.58
CA ASN A 53 7.40 -2.36 -4.84
C ASN A 53 6.89 -2.53 -3.41
N ASP A 54 7.26 -3.63 -2.79
CA ASP A 54 7.07 -3.85 -1.37
C ASP A 54 8.37 -4.32 -0.75
N SER A 55 8.58 -4.04 0.53
CA SER A 55 9.80 -4.44 1.22
C SER A 55 9.53 -4.76 2.67
N TYR A 56 10.34 -5.66 3.22
CA TYR A 56 10.30 -6.02 4.63
C TYR A 56 11.55 -5.46 5.31
N GLY A 57 11.37 -4.91 6.51
CA GLY A 57 12.49 -4.41 7.30
C GLY A 57 13.35 -5.55 7.82
N VAL A 58 14.65 -5.29 7.96
CA VAL A 58 15.62 -6.28 8.42
C VAL A 58 15.51 -6.48 9.93
N ASP A 59 15.43 -5.39 10.68
CA ASP A 59 15.47 -5.45 12.15
C ASP A 59 14.10 -5.37 12.82
N LYS A 60 13.12 -4.81 12.12
CA LYS A 60 11.76 -4.65 12.63
C LYS A 60 10.80 -5.15 11.59
N GLN A 61 9.64 -5.62 12.02
CA GLN A 61 8.59 -6.06 11.09
C GLN A 61 7.95 -4.87 10.39
N GLN A 62 8.77 -4.09 9.70
CA GLN A 62 8.26 -2.94 8.95
C GLN A 62 8.13 -3.32 7.49
N HIS A 63 6.92 -3.68 7.14
CA HIS A 63 6.53 -3.86 5.75
C HIS A 63 6.18 -2.49 5.19
N ALA A 64 6.80 -2.10 4.11
CA ALA A 64 6.55 -0.82 3.46
C ALA A 64 6.29 -1.01 1.98
N PHE A 65 5.45 -0.14 1.44
CA PHE A 65 5.14 -0.13 0.01
C PHE A 65 5.65 1.15 -0.62
N THR A 66 6.19 1.02 -1.82
CA THR A 66 6.51 2.16 -2.68
C THR A 66 5.38 2.28 -3.70
N LEU A 67 4.80 3.45 -3.79
CA LEU A 67 3.60 3.70 -4.58
C LEU A 67 3.83 4.85 -5.56
N ARG A 68 3.23 4.75 -6.74
CA ARG A 68 3.15 5.88 -7.66
C ARG A 68 1.73 6.40 -7.65
N VAL A 69 1.55 7.65 -7.26
CA VAL A 69 0.24 8.27 -7.13
C VAL A 69 -0.38 8.48 -8.50
N ILE A 70 -1.62 8.02 -8.66
CA ILE A 70 -2.42 8.25 -9.86
C ILE A 70 -3.34 9.44 -9.62
N SER A 71 -4.01 9.48 -8.47
CA SER A 71 -4.86 10.59 -8.09
C SER A 71 -4.99 10.66 -6.58
N SER A 72 -5.40 11.82 -6.08
CA SER A 72 -5.61 12.04 -4.66
C SER A 72 -6.76 13.02 -4.49
N THR A 73 -7.61 12.77 -3.51
CA THR A 73 -8.73 13.66 -3.17
C THR A 73 -8.79 13.85 -1.66
N GLY A 74 -9.26 15.02 -1.23
CA GLY A 74 -9.36 15.35 0.18
C GLY A 74 -8.40 16.45 0.57
N LEU A 75 -7.92 16.42 1.81
CA LEU A 75 -7.01 17.43 2.34
C LEU A 75 -5.58 17.21 1.86
N LEU A 76 -4.89 18.30 1.53
CA LEU A 76 -3.47 18.28 1.16
C LEU A 76 -3.17 17.17 0.16
N GLU A 77 -3.83 17.23 -0.97
CA GLU A 77 -3.73 16.21 -2.02
C GLU A 77 -2.28 16.02 -2.48
N VAL A 78 -1.95 14.77 -2.78
CA VAL A 78 -0.63 14.42 -3.29
C VAL A 78 -0.68 14.46 -4.82
N ASP A 79 0.34 15.04 -5.44
CA ASP A 79 0.39 15.20 -6.89
C ASP A 79 0.45 13.86 -7.63
N ALA A 80 -0.30 13.78 -8.73
CA ALA A 80 -0.25 12.62 -9.61
C ALA A 80 1.17 12.46 -10.16
N GLY A 81 1.60 11.21 -10.27
CA GLY A 81 2.94 10.87 -10.75
C GLY A 81 4.00 10.84 -9.67
N LYS A 82 3.71 11.37 -8.49
CA LYS A 82 4.66 11.37 -7.39
C LYS A 82 4.84 9.97 -6.85
N THR A 83 6.09 9.63 -6.53
CA THR A 83 6.40 8.36 -5.85
C THR A 83 6.43 8.62 -4.36
N ILE A 84 5.66 7.83 -3.61
CA ILE A 84 5.58 7.94 -2.15
C ILE A 84 5.83 6.58 -1.52
N ARG A 85 6.14 6.60 -0.24
CA ARG A 85 6.35 5.38 0.52
C ARG A 85 5.42 5.37 1.71
N ARG A 86 4.77 4.23 1.96
CA ARG A 86 3.84 4.09 3.09
C ARG A 86 4.06 2.76 3.78
N LYS A 87 3.95 2.77 5.09
CA LYS A 87 4.02 1.54 5.88
C LYS A 87 2.77 0.70 5.64
N GLY A 88 2.95 -0.61 5.54
CA GLY A 88 1.85 -1.52 5.28
C GLY A 88 0.71 -1.36 6.27
N ARG A 89 1.02 -1.24 7.57
CA ARG A 89 -0.01 -1.06 8.60
C ARG A 89 -0.90 0.15 8.37
N ASN A 90 -0.33 1.23 7.81
CA ASN A 90 -1.09 2.44 7.54
C ASN A 90 -1.99 2.27 6.33
N ILE A 91 -1.52 1.55 5.31
CA ILE A 91 -2.32 1.23 4.14
C ILE A 91 -3.49 0.34 4.54
N TYR A 92 -3.23 -0.73 5.29
CA TYR A 92 -4.27 -1.67 5.70
C TYR A 92 -5.30 -1.04 6.63
N ARG A 93 -4.87 -0.10 7.46
CA ARG A 93 -5.80 0.67 8.30
C ARG A 93 -6.76 1.50 7.46
N GLY A 94 -6.32 1.94 6.28
CA GLY A 94 -7.11 2.74 5.36
C GLY A 94 -8.07 1.92 4.50
N GLU A 95 -8.28 0.67 4.82
CA GLU A 95 -9.20 -0.23 4.12
C GLU A 95 -8.96 -0.24 2.62
N PRO A 96 -7.79 -0.73 2.17
CA PRO A 96 -7.44 -0.66 0.76
C PRO A 96 -8.36 -1.49 -0.11
N GLU A 97 -8.69 -0.91 -1.26
CA GLU A 97 -9.38 -1.59 -2.33
C GLU A 97 -8.43 -1.73 -3.50
N ARG A 98 -8.67 -2.70 -4.36
CA ARG A 98 -7.86 -2.93 -5.53
C ARG A 98 -8.71 -3.15 -6.78
N LEU A 99 -8.10 -2.98 -7.93
CA LEU A 99 -8.71 -3.36 -9.19
C LEU A 99 -8.29 -4.79 -9.53
N LEU A 100 -9.15 -5.50 -10.23
CA LEU A 100 -8.80 -6.81 -10.76
C LEU A 100 -7.73 -6.65 -11.84
N TRP A 101 -6.79 -7.58 -11.88
CA TRP A 101 -5.81 -7.66 -12.96
C TRP A 101 -6.47 -8.27 -14.17
N SER A 102 -5.94 -7.99 -15.36
CA SER A 102 -6.40 -8.65 -16.57
C SER A 102 -6.16 -10.17 -16.49
N ASP A 103 -5.17 -10.59 -15.74
CA ASP A 103 -4.90 -12.00 -15.46
C ASP A 103 -4.65 -12.17 -13.97
N GLU A 104 -5.67 -12.57 -13.23
CA GLU A 104 -5.59 -12.74 -11.78
C GLU A 104 -4.65 -13.87 -11.39
N SER A 105 -4.37 -14.81 -12.26
CA SER A 105 -3.41 -15.87 -11.93
C SER A 105 -2.00 -15.33 -11.78
N LYS A 106 -1.65 -14.28 -12.52
CA LYS A 106 -0.37 -13.59 -12.35
C LYS A 106 -0.28 -12.89 -11.01
N ARG A 107 -1.40 -12.34 -10.56
CA ARG A 107 -1.46 -11.72 -9.25
C ARG A 107 -1.26 -12.74 -8.14
N GLU A 108 -1.84 -13.92 -8.28
CA GLU A 108 -1.66 -15.00 -7.32
C GLU A 108 -0.21 -15.40 -7.18
N LEU A 109 0.54 -15.44 -8.28
CA LEU A 109 1.97 -15.71 -8.25
C LEU A 109 2.72 -14.60 -7.52
N ALA A 110 2.39 -13.35 -7.78
CA ALA A 110 3.01 -12.21 -7.11
C ALA A 110 2.71 -12.23 -5.60
N ALA A 111 1.49 -12.60 -5.22
CA ALA A 111 1.12 -12.73 -3.81
C ALA A 111 1.89 -13.86 -3.13
N ALA A 112 2.07 -14.97 -3.81
CA ALA A 112 2.84 -16.10 -3.27
C ALA A 112 4.30 -15.71 -3.04
N GLU A 113 4.90 -15.00 -3.98
CA GLU A 113 6.27 -14.50 -3.83
C GLU A 113 6.41 -13.53 -2.66
N LYS A 114 5.44 -12.64 -2.51
CA LYS A 114 5.40 -11.70 -1.39
C LYS A 114 5.37 -12.45 -0.06
N HIS A 115 4.48 -13.45 0.05
CA HIS A 115 4.36 -14.23 1.28
C HIS A 115 5.64 -14.99 1.58
N GLU A 116 6.29 -15.53 0.57
CA GLU A 116 7.55 -16.21 0.73
C GLU A 116 8.65 -15.27 1.24
N ARG A 117 8.74 -14.06 0.69
CA ARG A 117 9.70 -13.06 1.17
C ARG A 117 9.43 -12.68 2.63
N GLY A 118 8.15 -12.56 3.00
CA GLY A 118 7.77 -12.28 4.37
C GLY A 118 8.17 -13.39 5.33
N ASP A 119 7.96 -14.64 4.94
CA ASP A 119 8.36 -15.79 5.73
C ASP A 119 9.87 -15.85 5.91
N THR A 120 10.61 -15.60 4.85
CA THR A 120 12.07 -15.58 4.89
C THR A 120 12.57 -14.47 5.83
N ALA A 121 11.97 -13.29 5.78
CA ALA A 121 12.36 -12.19 6.65
C ALA A 121 12.10 -12.51 8.12
N ARG A 122 10.97 -13.15 8.41
CA ARG A 122 10.64 -13.55 9.78
C ARG A 122 11.60 -14.62 10.29
N ALA A 123 11.92 -15.60 9.47
CA ALA A 123 12.87 -16.64 9.82
C ALA A 123 14.25 -16.07 10.11
N ALA A 124 14.72 -15.13 9.31
CA ALA A 124 16.00 -14.48 9.52
C ALA A 124 16.04 -13.69 10.84
N ARG A 125 14.93 -13.04 11.20
CA ARG A 125 14.86 -12.33 12.49
C ARG A 125 14.89 -13.29 13.66
N ASP A 126 14.16 -14.38 13.57
CA ASP A 126 14.12 -15.38 14.64
C ASP A 126 15.49 -16.00 14.83
N GLU A 127 16.19 -16.29 13.75
CA GLU A 127 17.54 -16.82 13.81
C GLU A 127 18.51 -15.84 14.47
N ARG A 128 18.43 -14.56 14.14
CA ARG A 128 19.27 -13.55 14.79
C ARG A 128 18.98 -13.45 16.29
N ARG A 129 17.71 -13.51 16.69
CA ARG A 129 17.33 -13.49 18.09
C ARG A 129 17.93 -14.69 18.85
N ALA A 130 17.91 -15.84 18.21
CA ALA A 130 18.50 -17.04 18.80
C ALA A 130 20.00 -16.88 19.02
N LEU A 131 20.69 -16.21 18.10
CA LEU A 131 22.13 -15.98 18.20
C LEU A 131 22.52 -14.92 19.24
N GLU A 132 21.61 -14.06 19.62
CA GLU A 132 21.85 -13.01 20.62
C GLU A 132 21.79 -13.52 22.07
N ILE A 133 21.37 -14.71 22.27
CA ILE A 133 21.31 -15.33 23.61
C ILE A 133 22.69 -15.92 24.02
#